data_aff4cf7b23cc72707c82312082bad665
#
_entry.id   aff4cf7b23cc72707c82312082bad665
#
_cell.length_a   1.000
_cell.length_b   1.000
_cell.length_c   1.000
_cell.angle_alpha   90.00
_cell.angle_beta   90.00
_cell.angle_gamma   90.00
#
_symmetry.space_group_name_H-M   'P 1'
#
loop_
_entity.id
_entity.type
_entity.pdbx_description
1 polymer ?
#
loop_
_entity_poly.entity_id
_entity_poly.type
_entity_poly.pdbx_seq_one_letter_code
_entity_poly.pdbx_strand_id
1 'polypeptide(L)'
;MMAASLPPFPRIVFTVLEPLSLVAGFAGAVYDPAWFVAQQIPQDKPLVASENSIVMAHQLGNMYLGMCLVGLALFWTTSEARVVRNYLIALLIADAGHVGFTIYGMSWERFMDVSGWNAMAWGNLGATLFLAFTRIAYLSGVFGPDRHVSTAITAQKKSN
;
A
#
# COMPACT_ATOMS: atom_id res chain seq x y z
N MET A 1 -1.93 -10.87 18.12
CA MET A 1 -2.07 -10.25 16.80
C MET A 1 -1.06 -9.10 16.68
N MET A 2 -0.23 -9.10 15.65
CA MET A 2 0.81 -8.07 15.48
C MET A 2 0.24 -6.67 15.24
N ALA A 3 -0.95 -6.55 14.65
CA ALA A 3 -1.61 -5.24 14.52
C ALA A 3 -1.69 -4.46 15.84
N ALA A 4 -1.89 -5.14 16.97
CA ALA A 4 -1.98 -4.50 18.28
C ALA A 4 -0.61 -4.13 18.89
N SER A 5 0.48 -4.77 18.43
CA SER A 5 1.83 -4.54 18.95
C SER A 5 2.57 -3.42 18.20
N LEU A 6 2.16 -3.09 16.97
CA LEU A 6 2.77 -2.00 16.21
C LEU A 6 2.65 -0.65 16.96
N PRO A 7 3.64 0.25 16.83
CA PRO A 7 3.51 1.64 17.25
C PRO A 7 2.26 2.30 16.65
N PRO A 8 1.63 3.29 17.30
CA PRO A 8 0.30 3.80 16.89
C PRO A 8 0.25 4.30 15.44
N PHE A 9 1.24 5.06 15.02
CA PHE A 9 1.24 5.63 13.67
C PHE A 9 1.41 4.57 12.58
N PRO A 10 2.47 3.71 12.57
CA PRO A 10 2.58 2.60 11.63
C PRO A 10 1.36 1.68 11.63
N ARG A 11 0.75 1.45 12.80
CA ARG A 11 -0.47 0.64 12.89
C ARG A 11 -1.60 1.23 12.06
N ILE A 12 -1.90 2.52 12.22
CA ILE A 12 -2.96 3.19 11.44
C ILE A 12 -2.63 3.15 9.95
N VAL A 13 -1.38 3.44 9.60
CA VAL A 13 -0.96 3.45 8.19
C VAL A 13 -1.15 2.08 7.56
N PHE A 14 -0.60 1.01 8.16
CA PHE A 14 -0.59 -0.31 7.52
C PHE A 14 -1.90 -1.10 7.67
N THR A 15 -2.73 -0.80 8.69
CA THR A 15 -3.98 -1.55 8.90
C THR A 15 -5.24 -0.80 8.51
N VAL A 16 -5.13 0.49 8.17
CA VAL A 16 -6.28 1.31 7.75
C VAL A 16 -6.00 2.05 6.44
N LEU A 17 -4.98 2.92 6.41
CA LEU A 17 -4.75 3.79 5.25
C LEU A 17 -4.33 3.00 4.01
N GLU A 18 -3.41 2.07 4.16
CA GLU A 18 -2.96 1.21 3.05
C GLU A 18 -4.10 0.31 2.52
N PRO A 19 -4.86 -0.44 3.34
CA PRO A 19 -6.04 -1.15 2.87
C PRO A 19 -7.06 -0.26 2.14
N LEU A 20 -7.33 0.94 2.65
CA LEU A 20 -8.24 1.88 2.00
C LEU A 20 -7.72 2.34 0.64
N SER A 21 -6.41 2.61 0.52
CA SER A 21 -5.79 2.99 -0.77
C SER A 21 -5.87 1.85 -1.79
N LEU A 22 -5.65 0.62 -1.36
CA LEU A 22 -5.76 -0.58 -2.21
C LEU A 22 -7.20 -0.82 -2.66
N VAL A 23 -8.19 -0.64 -1.78
CA VAL A 23 -9.61 -0.72 -2.15
C VAL A 23 -9.98 0.38 -3.13
N ALA A 24 -9.48 1.61 -2.97
CA ALA A 24 -9.71 2.70 -3.91
C ALA A 24 -9.11 2.39 -5.28
N GLY A 25 -7.88 1.85 -5.34
CA GLY A 25 -7.23 1.39 -6.57
C GLY A 25 -8.01 0.27 -7.26
N PHE A 26 -8.47 -0.73 -6.49
CA PHE A 26 -9.37 -1.79 -6.99
C PHE A 26 -10.64 -1.21 -7.60
N ALA A 27 -11.32 -0.32 -6.86
CA ALA A 27 -12.58 0.27 -7.32
C ALA A 27 -12.39 1.04 -8.64
N GLY A 28 -11.37 1.91 -8.73
CA GLY A 28 -11.08 2.66 -9.97
C GLY A 28 -10.79 1.74 -11.15
N ALA A 29 -9.97 0.72 -10.95
CA ALA A 29 -9.59 -0.22 -12.00
C ALA A 29 -10.73 -1.12 -12.48
N VAL A 30 -11.75 -1.39 -11.64
CA VAL A 30 -12.84 -2.32 -11.96
C VAL A 30 -14.10 -1.59 -12.40
N TYR A 31 -14.48 -0.48 -11.75
CA TYR A 31 -15.71 0.23 -12.08
C TYR A 31 -15.59 1.15 -13.30
N ASP A 32 -14.42 1.78 -13.49
CA ASP A 32 -14.13 2.61 -14.66
C ASP A 32 -12.71 2.36 -15.18
N PRO A 33 -12.47 1.18 -15.78
CA PRO A 33 -11.15 0.82 -16.26
C PRO A 33 -10.65 1.71 -17.40
N ALA A 34 -11.54 2.28 -18.20
CA ALA A 34 -11.15 3.21 -19.26
C ALA A 34 -10.59 4.52 -18.69
N TRP A 35 -11.27 5.10 -17.71
CA TRP A 35 -10.78 6.25 -16.97
C TRP A 35 -9.48 5.90 -16.22
N PHE A 36 -9.44 4.76 -15.53
CA PHE A 36 -8.26 4.31 -14.79
C PHE A 36 -7.03 4.23 -15.70
N VAL A 37 -7.14 3.66 -16.89
CA VAL A 37 -6.07 3.57 -17.89
C VAL A 37 -5.69 4.96 -18.39
N ALA A 38 -6.68 5.80 -18.76
CA ALA A 38 -6.45 7.12 -19.32
C ALA A 38 -5.73 8.07 -18.34
N GLN A 39 -5.92 7.88 -17.04
CA GLN A 39 -5.35 8.73 -16.00
C GLN A 39 -3.96 8.29 -15.50
N GLN A 40 -3.42 7.15 -15.97
CA GLN A 40 -2.10 6.66 -15.51
C GLN A 40 -0.95 7.65 -15.80
N ILE A 41 -1.08 8.42 -16.87
CA ILE A 41 -0.12 9.45 -17.24
C ILE A 41 -0.86 10.78 -17.33
N PRO A 42 -0.47 11.83 -16.57
CA PRO A 42 -1.01 13.16 -16.73
C PRO A 42 -0.77 13.67 -18.16
N GLN A 43 -1.83 14.06 -18.86
CA GLN A 43 -1.76 14.57 -20.24
C GLN A 43 -2.99 15.41 -20.58
N ASP A 44 -2.81 16.36 -21.53
CA ASP A 44 -3.88 17.30 -21.93
C ASP A 44 -5.03 16.62 -22.69
N LYS A 45 -4.75 15.50 -23.37
CA LYS A 45 -5.75 14.77 -24.14
C LYS A 45 -5.97 13.40 -23.54
N PRO A 46 -7.22 13.01 -23.25
CA PRO A 46 -7.52 11.68 -22.75
C PRO A 46 -7.04 10.58 -23.70
N LEU A 47 -6.35 9.59 -23.17
CA LEU A 47 -5.99 8.39 -23.92
C LEU A 47 -7.23 7.51 -24.11
N VAL A 48 -7.43 7.01 -25.32
CA VAL A 48 -8.46 5.97 -25.57
C VAL A 48 -7.92 4.62 -25.12
N ALA A 49 -8.54 4.01 -24.12
CA ALA A 49 -8.13 2.71 -23.62
C ALA A 49 -8.44 1.61 -24.66
N SER A 50 -7.46 0.75 -24.96
CA SER A 50 -7.66 -0.43 -25.78
C SER A 50 -8.30 -1.57 -24.95
N GLU A 51 -8.90 -2.55 -25.63
CA GLU A 51 -9.47 -3.75 -24.97
C GLU A 51 -8.41 -4.46 -24.11
N ASN A 52 -7.20 -4.61 -24.62
CA ASN A 52 -6.10 -5.22 -23.86
C ASN A 52 -5.74 -4.41 -22.60
N SER A 53 -5.71 -3.08 -22.66
CA SER A 53 -5.44 -2.25 -21.50
C SER A 53 -6.57 -2.29 -20.47
N ILE A 54 -7.81 -2.48 -20.89
CA ILE A 54 -8.95 -2.73 -19.99
C ILE A 54 -8.76 -4.03 -19.20
N VAL A 55 -8.39 -5.13 -19.90
CA VAL A 55 -8.10 -6.42 -19.22
C VAL A 55 -6.95 -6.26 -18.22
N MET A 56 -5.89 -5.56 -18.60
CA MET A 56 -4.76 -5.29 -17.69
C MET A 56 -5.20 -4.48 -16.47
N ALA A 57 -6.06 -3.48 -16.64
CA ALA A 57 -6.62 -2.70 -15.54
C ALA A 57 -7.41 -3.58 -14.56
N HIS A 58 -8.28 -4.46 -15.06
CA HIS A 58 -9.03 -5.40 -14.21
C HIS A 58 -8.10 -6.35 -13.44
N GLN A 59 -7.05 -6.87 -14.08
CA GLN A 59 -6.07 -7.74 -13.42
C GLN A 59 -5.29 -6.98 -12.34
N LEU A 60 -4.89 -5.75 -12.60
CA LEU A 60 -4.23 -4.89 -11.62
C LEU A 60 -5.18 -4.57 -10.45
N GLY A 61 -6.45 -4.27 -10.74
CA GLY A 61 -7.47 -4.10 -9.69
C GLY A 61 -7.60 -5.35 -8.81
N ASN A 62 -7.68 -6.54 -9.41
CA ASN A 62 -7.71 -7.79 -8.66
C ASN A 62 -6.46 -7.97 -7.78
N MET A 63 -5.27 -7.57 -8.26
CA MET A 63 -4.04 -7.59 -7.45
C MET A 63 -4.12 -6.62 -6.27
N TYR A 64 -4.69 -5.42 -6.42
CA TYR A 64 -4.90 -4.49 -5.31
C TYR A 64 -5.80 -5.10 -4.23
N LEU A 65 -6.92 -5.71 -4.63
CA LEU A 65 -7.79 -6.41 -3.68
C LEU A 65 -7.07 -7.58 -3.00
N GLY A 66 -6.35 -8.38 -3.77
CA GLY A 66 -5.55 -9.49 -3.24
C GLY A 66 -4.52 -9.03 -2.21
N MET A 67 -3.78 -7.96 -2.49
CA MET A 67 -2.80 -7.39 -1.56
C MET A 67 -3.46 -6.83 -0.30
N CYS A 68 -4.62 -6.18 -0.43
CA CYS A 68 -5.42 -5.74 0.71
C CYS A 68 -5.78 -6.91 1.63
N LEU A 69 -6.34 -7.97 1.07
CA LEU A 69 -6.77 -9.16 1.84
C LEU A 69 -5.59 -9.88 2.50
N VAL A 70 -4.47 -10.05 1.78
CA VAL A 70 -3.25 -10.65 2.32
C VAL A 70 -2.69 -9.81 3.47
N GLY A 71 -2.61 -8.49 3.31
CA GLY A 71 -2.15 -7.58 4.36
C GLY A 71 -3.02 -7.64 5.60
N LEU A 72 -4.34 -7.54 5.45
CA LEU A 72 -5.28 -7.66 6.57
C LEU A 72 -5.18 -9.03 7.24
N ALA A 73 -5.19 -10.12 6.49
CA ALA A 73 -5.06 -11.47 7.03
C ALA A 73 -3.77 -11.59 7.87
N LEU A 74 -2.64 -11.11 7.33
CA LEU A 74 -1.35 -11.18 8.02
C LEU A 74 -1.35 -10.38 9.33
N PHE A 75 -1.75 -9.10 9.29
CA PHE A 75 -1.72 -8.24 10.48
C PHE A 75 -2.68 -8.70 11.58
N TRP A 76 -3.82 -9.33 11.22
CA TRP A 76 -4.84 -9.74 12.17
C TRP A 76 -4.68 -11.19 12.67
N THR A 77 -3.90 -12.03 11.99
CA THR A 77 -3.75 -13.45 12.37
C THR A 77 -2.39 -13.77 12.98
N THR A 78 -1.29 -13.20 12.49
CA THR A 78 0.05 -13.51 13.01
C THR A 78 0.35 -12.82 14.32
N SER A 79 1.16 -13.49 15.16
CA SER A 79 1.82 -12.90 16.33
C SER A 79 3.34 -12.77 16.14
N GLU A 80 3.85 -13.22 14.99
CA GLU A 80 5.27 -13.30 14.69
C GLU A 80 5.79 -11.99 14.10
N ALA A 81 6.57 -11.22 14.86
CA ALA A 81 7.14 -9.94 14.42
C ALA A 81 8.03 -10.11 13.16
N ARG A 82 8.75 -11.23 13.04
CA ARG A 82 9.60 -11.53 11.89
C ARG A 82 8.79 -11.66 10.60
N VAL A 83 7.62 -12.26 10.66
CA VAL A 83 6.72 -12.40 9.49
C VAL A 83 6.26 -11.03 9.01
N VAL A 84 5.81 -10.17 9.93
CA VAL A 84 5.40 -8.79 9.59
C VAL A 84 6.57 -7.98 9.04
N ARG A 85 7.75 -8.07 9.65
CA ARG A 85 8.92 -7.38 9.18
C ARG A 85 9.30 -7.80 7.75
N ASN A 86 9.32 -9.08 7.46
CA ASN A 86 9.64 -9.61 6.13
C ASN A 86 8.58 -9.19 5.09
N TYR A 87 7.31 -9.19 5.48
CA TYR A 87 6.23 -8.69 4.63
C TYR A 87 6.40 -7.20 4.28
N LEU A 88 6.70 -6.36 5.28
CA LEU A 88 6.95 -4.93 5.05
C LEU A 88 8.20 -4.67 4.19
N ILE A 89 9.24 -5.51 4.30
CA ILE A 89 10.42 -5.43 3.41
C ILE A 89 10.03 -5.79 1.98
N ALA A 90 9.24 -6.84 1.78
CA ALA A 90 8.75 -7.22 0.44
C ALA A 90 7.90 -6.11 -0.19
N LEU A 91 7.02 -5.49 0.60
CA LEU A 91 6.23 -4.34 0.15
C LEU A 91 7.10 -3.12 -0.17
N LEU A 92 8.14 -2.85 0.61
CA LEU A 92 9.07 -1.74 0.33
C LEU A 92 9.80 -1.93 -1.01
N ILE A 93 10.18 -3.18 -1.33
CA ILE A 93 10.76 -3.51 -2.64
C ILE A 93 9.72 -3.29 -3.75
N ALA A 94 8.47 -3.71 -3.52
CA ALA A 94 7.37 -3.50 -4.45
C ALA A 94 7.06 -2.00 -4.65
N ASP A 95 7.09 -1.19 -3.58
CA ASP A 95 6.92 0.27 -3.66
C ASP A 95 7.99 0.92 -4.54
N ALA A 96 9.26 0.52 -4.34
CA ALA A 96 10.38 1.03 -5.16
C ALA A 96 10.18 0.68 -6.65
N GLY A 97 9.74 -0.55 -6.94
CA GLY A 97 9.39 -0.98 -8.29
C GLY A 97 8.21 -0.19 -8.85
N HIS A 98 7.15 -0.02 -8.06
CA HIS A 98 5.96 0.73 -8.48
C HIS A 98 6.29 2.19 -8.84
N VAL A 99 7.00 2.88 -7.96
CA VAL A 99 7.47 4.26 -8.23
C VAL A 99 8.38 4.30 -9.45
N GLY A 100 9.36 3.38 -9.55
CA GLY A 100 10.30 3.32 -10.65
C GLY A 100 9.63 3.11 -12.01
N PHE A 101 8.70 2.15 -12.10
CA PHE A 101 7.95 1.90 -13.35
C PHE A 101 6.97 3.03 -13.67
N THR A 102 6.37 3.66 -12.67
CA THR A 102 5.52 4.83 -12.90
C THR A 102 6.34 5.99 -13.47
N ILE A 103 7.51 6.30 -12.91
CA ILE A 103 8.42 7.34 -13.45
C ILE A 103 8.87 6.99 -14.87
N TYR A 104 9.23 5.74 -15.12
CA TYR A 104 9.62 5.28 -16.45
C TYR A 104 8.50 5.49 -17.47
N GLY A 105 7.25 5.17 -17.11
CA GLY A 105 6.09 5.32 -17.98
C GLY A 105 5.67 6.78 -18.22
N MET A 106 5.72 7.63 -17.19
CA MET A 106 5.27 9.02 -17.29
C MET A 106 6.36 10.00 -17.74
N SER A 107 7.60 9.62 -17.77
CA SER A 107 8.82 10.42 -17.96
C SER A 107 9.27 11.21 -16.73
N TRP A 108 10.59 11.47 -16.66
CA TRP A 108 11.19 12.24 -15.57
C TRP A 108 10.66 13.68 -15.47
N GLU A 109 10.39 14.33 -16.60
CA GLU A 109 9.88 15.71 -16.65
C GLU A 109 8.53 15.83 -15.97
N ARG A 110 7.57 14.94 -16.30
CA ARG A 110 6.24 14.92 -15.67
C ARG A 110 6.30 14.50 -14.20
N PHE A 111 7.24 13.63 -13.84
CA PHE A 111 7.47 13.28 -12.44
C PHE A 111 7.91 14.48 -11.62
N MET A 112 8.81 15.32 -12.16
CA MET A 112 9.30 16.52 -11.46
C MET A 112 8.28 17.66 -11.44
N ASP A 113 7.32 17.67 -12.35
CA ASP A 113 6.21 18.65 -12.37
C ASP A 113 5.08 18.19 -11.46
N VAL A 114 5.31 18.29 -10.13
CA VAL A 114 4.31 17.90 -9.12
C VAL A 114 3.03 18.73 -9.23
N SER A 115 3.09 19.95 -9.77
CA SER A 115 1.93 20.81 -9.97
C SER A 115 1.00 20.29 -11.07
N GLY A 116 1.54 19.55 -12.03
CA GLY A 116 0.81 18.90 -13.11
C GLY A 116 0.26 17.52 -12.76
N TRP A 117 0.48 17.01 -11.54
CA TRP A 117 -0.01 15.69 -11.15
C TRP A 117 -1.54 15.64 -11.02
N ASN A 118 -2.15 14.71 -11.71
CA ASN A 118 -3.57 14.38 -11.54
C ASN A 118 -3.79 13.48 -10.30
N ALA A 119 -5.04 13.17 -9.98
CA ALA A 119 -5.40 12.33 -8.84
C ALA A 119 -4.74 10.92 -8.90
N MET A 120 -4.57 10.36 -10.11
CA MET A 120 -3.93 9.06 -10.30
C MET A 120 -2.42 9.14 -10.00
N ALA A 121 -1.73 10.18 -10.45
CA ALA A 121 -0.31 10.39 -10.13
C ALA A 121 -0.09 10.58 -8.62
N TRP A 122 -0.98 11.32 -7.94
CA TRP A 122 -0.94 11.42 -6.48
C TRP A 122 -1.18 10.08 -5.79
N GLY A 123 -2.08 9.24 -6.32
CA GLY A 123 -2.29 7.87 -5.83
C GLY A 123 -1.06 6.98 -6.05
N ASN A 124 -0.56 6.94 -7.29
CA ASN A 124 0.53 6.04 -7.66
C ASN A 124 1.89 6.46 -7.08
N LEU A 125 2.17 7.76 -7.01
CA LEU A 125 3.45 8.27 -6.52
C LEU A 125 3.35 8.79 -5.08
N GLY A 126 2.42 9.71 -4.81
CA GLY A 126 2.33 10.37 -3.51
C GLY A 126 2.00 9.39 -2.40
N ALA A 127 0.94 8.60 -2.56
CA ALA A 127 0.56 7.60 -1.55
C ALA A 127 1.61 6.49 -1.42
N THR A 128 2.17 5.99 -2.53
CA THR A 128 3.20 4.94 -2.48
C THR A 128 4.49 5.42 -1.82
N LEU A 129 4.95 6.63 -2.12
CA LEU A 129 6.11 7.23 -1.45
C LEU A 129 5.86 7.42 0.05
N PHE A 130 4.67 7.88 0.44
CA PHE A 130 4.29 7.99 1.85
C PHE A 130 4.34 6.64 2.56
N LEU A 131 3.81 5.57 1.94
CA LEU A 131 3.86 4.21 2.47
C LEU A 131 5.30 3.71 2.57
N ALA A 132 6.12 3.88 1.52
CA ALA A 132 7.53 3.50 1.50
C ALA A 132 8.33 4.18 2.60
N PHE A 133 8.20 5.49 2.77
CA PHE A 133 8.88 6.23 3.84
C PHE A 133 8.42 5.79 5.23
N THR A 134 7.12 5.51 5.40
CA THR A 134 6.62 4.98 6.67
C THR A 134 7.19 3.60 6.97
N ARG A 135 7.34 2.73 5.95
CA ARG A 135 8.00 1.42 6.10
C ARG A 135 9.47 1.57 6.47
N ILE A 136 10.20 2.43 5.78
CA ILE A 136 11.62 2.70 6.09
C ILE A 136 11.74 3.18 7.55
N ALA A 137 10.95 4.15 7.96
CA ALA A 137 10.98 4.71 9.31
C ALA A 137 10.64 3.64 10.38
N TYR A 138 9.64 2.79 10.12
CA TYR A 138 9.29 1.69 11.02
C TYR A 138 10.42 0.66 11.11
N LEU A 139 10.95 0.20 9.98
CA LEU A 139 12.01 -0.81 9.91
C LEU A 139 13.32 -0.32 10.53
N SER A 140 13.57 0.99 10.49
CA SER A 140 14.72 1.64 11.13
C SER A 140 14.51 1.95 12.62
N GLY A 141 13.33 1.66 13.18
CA GLY A 141 13.05 1.86 14.60
C GLY A 141 12.71 3.30 15.02
N VAL A 142 12.44 4.20 14.06
CA VAL A 142 12.12 5.63 14.34
C VAL A 142 10.88 5.77 15.26
N PHE A 143 9.92 4.86 15.13
CA PHE A 143 8.69 4.88 15.95
C PHE A 143 8.82 4.17 17.30
N GLY A 144 10.03 3.73 17.66
CA GLY A 144 10.27 2.93 18.87
C GLY A 144 9.96 1.44 18.69
N PRO A 145 10.16 0.65 19.76
CA PRO A 145 9.94 -0.80 19.72
C PRO A 145 8.45 -1.15 19.64
N ASP A 146 8.17 -2.31 19.08
CA ASP A 146 6.84 -2.91 19.12
C ASP A 146 6.37 -3.10 20.56
N ARG A 147 5.09 -2.86 20.82
CA ARG A 147 4.51 -3.01 22.15
C ARG A 147 4.37 -4.50 22.48
N HIS A 148 4.86 -4.91 23.64
CA HIS A 148 4.54 -6.23 24.16
C HIS A 148 3.04 -6.29 24.49
N VAL A 149 2.26 -7.02 23.70
CA VAL A 149 0.90 -7.39 24.08
C VAL A 149 1.04 -8.46 25.17
N SER A 150 1.09 -8.00 26.42
CA SER A 150 1.04 -8.92 27.57
C SER A 150 -0.27 -9.70 27.47
N THR A 151 -0.15 -10.99 27.19
CA THR A 151 -1.30 -11.89 27.19
C THR A 151 -1.75 -11.97 28.66
N ALA A 152 -2.84 -11.27 28.99
CA ALA A 152 -3.49 -11.29 30.32
C ALA A 152 -4.00 -12.71 30.72
N ILE A 153 -3.64 -13.74 29.98
CA ILE A 153 -4.00 -15.15 30.21
C ILE A 153 -3.14 -15.79 31.30
N THR A 154 -1.96 -15.21 31.61
CA THR A 154 -1.07 -15.82 32.64
C THR A 154 -1.44 -15.40 34.05
N ALA A 155 -2.22 -14.35 34.25
CA ALA A 155 -2.62 -13.90 35.59
C ALA A 155 -3.75 -14.75 36.19
N GLN A 156 -4.60 -15.37 35.38
CA GLN A 156 -5.72 -16.16 35.86
C GLN A 156 -5.34 -17.60 36.23
N LYS A 157 -4.16 -18.08 35.80
CA LYS A 157 -3.68 -19.46 36.13
C LYS A 157 -2.88 -19.54 37.44
N LYS A 158 -2.66 -18.40 38.13
CA LYS A 158 -1.99 -18.37 39.45
C LYS A 158 -2.92 -18.14 40.64
N SER A 159 -4.23 -18.03 40.39
CA SER A 159 -5.24 -17.84 41.47
C SER A 159 -6.20 -19.01 41.66
N ASN A 160 -5.89 -20.20 41.09
CA ASN A 160 -6.60 -21.46 41.40
C ASN A 160 -5.61 -22.47 41.90
#